data_f4315da1216f385ef37bd7d98197c7a3
#
_entry.id   f4315da1216f385ef37bd7d98197c7a3
#
_cell.length_a   1.000
_cell.length_b   1.000
_cell.length_c   1.000
_cell.angle_alpha   90.00
_cell.angle_beta   90.00
_cell.angle_gamma   90.00
#
_symmetry.space_group_name_H-M   'P 1'
#
loop_
_entity.id
_entity.type
_entity.pdbx_description
1 polymer ?
#
loop_
_entity_poly.entity_id
_entity_poly.type
_entity_poly.pdbx_seq_one_letter_code
_entity_poly.pdbx_strand_id
1 'polypeptide(L)'
;MIGVLVSGEGTNLQALIDAGLPVVAVASNRGDARALGRAEAAGIPTATFEADDYASREERDLSLARWLTAQGVELAVLAGYMHILRPPFFEAFAGRVVNTHSAPLPEFPGAHPIEDVLAAGVPETAATVHWVDEGVDTGPVIRAVRVPVEAGDTPETLRARVQAVEHRLLPVVVRELVAA
;
A
#
# COMPACT_ATOMS: atom_id res chain seq x y z
N MET A 1 14.45 -7.72 1.33
CA MET A 1 13.51 -7.82 2.46
C MET A 1 12.45 -6.74 2.37
N ILE A 2 11.19 -7.04 2.77
CA ILE A 2 10.02 -6.18 2.55
C ILE A 2 9.51 -5.62 3.88
N GLY A 3 9.26 -4.30 3.93
CA GLY A 3 8.46 -3.66 4.97
C GLY A 3 7.09 -3.27 4.42
N VAL A 4 6.01 -3.53 5.15
CA VAL A 4 4.65 -3.21 4.70
C VAL A 4 4.04 -2.13 5.60
N LEU A 5 3.52 -1.07 4.98
CA LEU A 5 2.82 0.02 5.66
C LEU A 5 1.31 -0.13 5.47
N VAL A 6 0.57 -0.04 6.57
CA VAL A 6 -0.88 -0.32 6.62
C VAL A 6 -1.61 0.71 7.46
N SER A 7 -2.92 0.87 7.22
CA SER A 7 -3.80 1.71 8.08
C SER A 7 -5.09 1.02 8.53
N GLY A 8 -5.42 -0.15 7.98
CA GLY A 8 -6.74 -0.77 8.19
C GLY A 8 -6.71 -2.29 8.25
N GLU A 9 -7.57 -2.94 7.45
CA GLU A 9 -7.84 -4.39 7.47
C GLU A 9 -6.64 -5.28 7.14
N GLY A 10 -5.73 -4.82 6.26
CA GLY A 10 -4.51 -5.55 5.91
C GLY A 10 -4.73 -6.75 5.00
N THR A 11 -5.74 -6.74 4.14
CA THR A 11 -5.99 -7.87 3.22
C THR A 11 -4.89 -8.00 2.16
N ASN A 12 -4.32 -6.91 1.69
CA ASN A 12 -3.15 -6.90 0.81
C ASN A 12 -1.88 -7.38 1.54
N LEU A 13 -1.69 -7.02 2.83
CA LEU A 13 -0.64 -7.59 3.66
C LEU A 13 -0.79 -9.10 3.77
N GLN A 14 -2.01 -9.60 4.04
CA GLN A 14 -2.27 -11.03 4.11
C GLN A 14 -1.89 -11.74 2.81
N ALA A 15 -2.24 -11.15 1.66
CA ALA A 15 -1.88 -11.72 0.37
C ALA A 15 -0.35 -11.81 0.15
N LEU A 16 0.42 -10.85 0.66
CA LEU A 16 1.90 -10.92 0.62
C LEU A 16 2.44 -12.03 1.52
N ILE A 17 1.87 -12.18 2.73
CA ILE A 17 2.24 -13.25 3.69
C ILE A 17 1.91 -14.62 3.10
N ASP A 18 0.70 -14.83 2.60
CA ASP A 18 0.23 -16.10 2.03
C ASP A 18 1.04 -16.51 0.78
N ALA A 19 1.56 -15.52 0.04
CA ALA A 19 2.46 -15.75 -1.08
C ALA A 19 3.89 -16.13 -0.67
N GLY A 20 4.20 -16.19 0.62
CA GLY A 20 5.52 -16.55 1.15
C GLY A 20 6.60 -15.50 0.85
N LEU A 21 6.23 -14.24 0.71
CA LEU A 21 7.18 -13.16 0.48
C LEU A 21 7.93 -12.81 1.78
N PRO A 22 9.18 -12.32 1.69
CA PRO A 22 10.02 -12.05 2.86
C PRO A 22 9.61 -10.74 3.56
N VAL A 23 8.40 -10.70 4.11
CA VAL A 23 7.91 -9.57 4.93
C VAL A 23 8.57 -9.65 6.30
N VAL A 24 9.42 -8.70 6.62
CA VAL A 24 10.22 -8.66 7.86
C VAL A 24 9.76 -7.60 8.85
N ALA A 25 8.89 -6.69 8.43
CA ALA A 25 8.36 -5.63 9.28
C ALA A 25 7.00 -5.14 8.78
N VAL A 26 6.10 -4.80 9.70
CA VAL A 26 4.83 -4.16 9.40
C VAL A 26 4.65 -2.93 10.28
N ALA A 27 4.42 -1.78 9.69
CA ALA A 27 4.16 -0.55 10.41
C ALA A 27 2.78 0.01 10.11
N SER A 28 2.15 0.63 11.09
CA SER A 28 0.88 1.31 10.95
C SER A 28 0.92 2.72 11.51
N ASN A 29 0.11 3.62 10.94
CA ASN A 29 -0.18 4.93 11.52
C ASN A 29 -1.34 4.87 12.55
N ARG A 30 -1.85 3.67 12.84
CA ARG A 30 -2.97 3.44 13.76
C ARG A 30 -2.73 2.18 14.58
N GLY A 31 -2.79 2.29 15.91
CA GLY A 31 -2.63 1.15 16.81
C GLY A 31 -3.80 0.14 16.78
N ASP A 32 -4.98 0.56 16.31
CA ASP A 32 -6.18 -0.27 16.17
C ASP A 32 -6.30 -0.96 14.79
N ALA A 33 -5.29 -0.83 13.92
CA ALA A 33 -5.31 -1.46 12.59
C ALA A 33 -5.29 -2.99 12.71
N ARG A 34 -6.30 -3.67 12.15
CA ARG A 34 -6.39 -5.15 12.15
C ARG A 34 -5.21 -5.82 11.44
N ALA A 35 -4.58 -5.10 10.52
CA ALA A 35 -3.37 -5.55 9.84
C ALA A 35 -2.22 -5.90 10.80
N LEU A 36 -2.10 -5.21 11.93
CA LEU A 36 -1.08 -5.50 12.95
C LEU A 36 -1.27 -6.91 13.53
N GLY A 37 -2.51 -7.29 13.87
CA GLY A 37 -2.82 -8.63 14.35
C GLY A 37 -2.52 -9.74 13.32
N ARG A 38 -2.66 -9.46 12.02
CA ARG A 38 -2.25 -10.41 10.96
C ARG A 38 -0.74 -10.61 10.93
N ALA A 39 0.02 -9.53 11.07
CA ALA A 39 1.47 -9.58 11.12
C ALA A 39 1.97 -10.33 12.36
N GLU A 40 1.40 -10.05 13.53
CA GLU A 40 1.71 -10.71 14.80
C GLU A 40 1.42 -12.21 14.75
N ALA A 41 0.27 -12.61 14.17
CA ALA A 41 -0.08 -14.01 13.97
C ALA A 41 0.90 -14.75 13.05
N ALA A 42 1.57 -14.03 12.14
CA ALA A 42 2.61 -14.54 11.26
C ALA A 42 4.03 -14.43 11.88
N GLY A 43 4.17 -13.94 13.12
CA GLY A 43 5.45 -13.75 13.79
C GLY A 43 6.29 -12.60 13.22
N ILE A 44 5.66 -11.64 12.54
CA ILE A 44 6.34 -10.51 11.91
C ILE A 44 6.35 -9.33 12.91
N PRO A 45 7.52 -8.69 13.16
CA PRO A 45 7.63 -7.50 13.99
C PRO A 45 6.70 -6.37 13.53
N THR A 46 6.00 -5.73 14.49
CA THR A 46 5.10 -4.62 14.24
C THR A 46 5.51 -3.36 14.99
N ALA A 47 5.17 -2.19 14.46
CA ALA A 47 5.29 -0.93 15.16
C ALA A 47 4.19 0.05 14.71
N THR A 48 3.88 1.00 15.59
CA THR A 48 2.88 2.03 15.34
C THR A 48 3.53 3.41 15.37
N PHE A 49 3.14 4.26 14.42
CA PHE A 49 3.65 5.63 14.26
C PHE A 49 2.45 6.57 14.10
N GLU A 50 1.78 6.86 15.21
CA GLU A 50 0.61 7.72 15.22
C GLU A 50 1.02 9.20 15.11
N ALA A 51 0.20 10.00 14.43
CA ALA A 51 0.55 11.39 14.17
C ALA A 51 0.71 12.22 15.45
N ASP A 52 -0.09 11.92 16.46
CA ASP A 52 -0.13 12.66 17.73
C ASP A 52 1.09 12.39 18.63
N ASP A 53 1.87 11.35 18.35
CA ASP A 53 3.08 10.99 19.10
C ASP A 53 4.32 11.78 18.66
N TYR A 54 4.21 12.63 17.62
CA TYR A 54 5.33 13.34 17.00
C TYR A 54 5.04 14.83 16.85
N ALA A 55 6.07 15.64 16.96
CA ALA A 55 5.96 17.09 16.79
C ALA A 55 5.66 17.50 15.33
N SER A 56 6.03 16.65 14.36
CA SER A 56 5.75 16.88 12.93
C SER A 56 5.60 15.56 12.16
N ARG A 57 5.05 15.65 10.95
CA ARG A 57 4.97 14.51 10.03
C ARG A 57 6.36 14.06 9.57
N GLU A 58 7.27 14.99 9.40
CA GLU A 58 8.67 14.76 9.04
C GLU A 58 9.40 13.94 10.10
N GLU A 59 9.20 14.28 11.39
CA GLU A 59 9.77 13.54 12.51
C GLU A 59 9.20 12.11 12.61
N ARG A 60 7.89 11.96 12.43
CA ARG A 60 7.24 10.66 12.38
C ARG A 60 7.82 9.80 11.25
N ASP A 61 7.91 10.34 10.05
CA ASP A 61 8.33 9.60 8.87
C ASP A 61 9.82 9.26 8.90
N LEU A 62 10.65 10.11 9.53
CA LEU A 62 12.04 9.80 9.82
C LEU A 62 12.15 8.65 10.83
N SER A 63 11.34 8.65 11.88
CA SER A 63 11.30 7.59 12.89
C SER A 63 10.84 6.26 12.28
N LEU A 64 9.80 6.29 11.45
CA LEU A 64 9.33 5.15 10.67
C LEU A 64 10.42 4.59 9.75
N ALA A 65 11.10 5.46 8.98
CA ALA A 65 12.17 5.04 8.08
C ALA A 65 13.33 4.38 8.83
N ARG A 66 13.74 4.96 9.96
CA ARG A 66 14.81 4.39 10.83
C ARG A 66 14.44 3.02 11.37
N TRP A 67 13.20 2.86 11.83
CA TRP A 67 12.73 1.58 12.34
C TRP A 67 12.71 0.50 11.25
N LEU A 68 12.15 0.80 10.08
CA LEU A 68 12.16 -0.12 8.95
C LEU A 68 13.58 -0.52 8.51
N THR A 69 14.49 0.45 8.44
CA THR A 69 15.90 0.20 8.14
C THR A 69 16.55 -0.72 9.17
N ALA A 70 16.26 -0.53 10.46
CA ALA A 70 16.76 -1.39 11.53
C ALA A 70 16.20 -2.81 11.46
N GLN A 71 15.02 -3.02 10.87
CA GLN A 71 14.46 -4.34 10.56
C GLN A 71 15.03 -4.98 9.28
N GLY A 72 15.94 -4.30 8.58
CA GLY A 72 16.55 -4.81 7.34
C GLY A 72 15.66 -4.67 6.11
N VAL A 73 14.69 -3.75 6.13
CA VAL A 73 13.80 -3.48 5.00
C VAL A 73 14.58 -2.84 3.85
N GLU A 74 14.41 -3.37 2.66
CA GLU A 74 15.01 -2.89 1.41
C GLU A 74 13.95 -2.30 0.47
N LEU A 75 12.72 -2.82 0.51
CA LEU A 75 11.57 -2.36 -0.28
C LEU A 75 10.40 -2.06 0.67
N ALA A 76 9.88 -0.85 0.63
CA ALA A 76 8.67 -0.47 1.34
C ALA A 76 7.44 -0.66 0.44
N VAL A 77 6.41 -1.32 0.95
CA VAL A 77 5.14 -1.58 0.25
C VAL A 77 4.02 -0.89 1.01
N LEU A 78 3.36 0.08 0.37
CA LEU A 78 2.16 0.71 0.90
C LEU A 78 0.95 -0.18 0.53
N ALA A 79 0.32 -0.75 1.53
CA ALA A 79 -0.82 -1.66 1.36
C ALA A 79 -2.05 -1.09 2.07
N GLY A 80 -2.63 -0.02 1.52
CA GLY A 80 -3.70 0.73 2.13
C GLY A 80 -3.21 1.65 3.27
N TYR A 81 -2.06 2.27 3.09
CA TYR A 81 -1.52 3.27 4.01
C TYR A 81 -2.10 4.66 3.69
N MET A 82 -2.80 5.27 4.64
CA MET A 82 -3.62 6.46 4.43
C MET A 82 -2.89 7.79 4.72
N HIS A 83 -1.59 7.79 4.91
CA HIS A 83 -0.79 8.99 5.08
C HIS A 83 0.15 9.23 3.90
N ILE A 84 0.30 10.50 3.52
CA ILE A 84 1.32 10.93 2.55
C ILE A 84 2.66 10.97 3.28
N LEU A 85 3.62 10.22 2.75
CA LEU A 85 4.99 10.19 3.26
C LEU A 85 5.74 11.46 2.89
N ARG A 86 6.64 11.90 3.78
CA ARG A 86 7.42 13.12 3.66
C ARG A 86 8.87 12.82 3.21
N PRO A 87 9.60 13.84 2.72
CA PRO A 87 10.97 13.67 2.21
C PRO A 87 11.90 12.81 3.04
N PRO A 88 11.95 12.90 4.39
CA PRO A 88 12.85 12.07 5.19
C PRO A 88 12.65 10.56 5.03
N PHE A 89 11.43 10.12 4.68
CA PHE A 89 11.19 8.71 4.35
C PHE A 89 11.84 8.33 3.02
N PHE A 90 11.68 9.16 2.01
CA PHE A 90 12.22 8.91 0.67
C PHE A 90 13.75 9.01 0.61
N GLU A 91 14.37 9.79 1.50
CA GLU A 91 15.84 9.81 1.65
C GLU A 91 16.39 8.42 2.03
N ALA A 92 15.68 7.68 2.89
CA ALA A 92 16.06 6.33 3.29
C ALA A 92 15.67 5.26 2.25
N PHE A 93 14.55 5.45 1.56
CA PHE A 93 13.96 4.48 0.63
C PHE A 93 13.87 5.01 -0.81
N ALA A 94 14.86 5.79 -1.27
CA ALA A 94 14.89 6.40 -2.61
C ALA A 94 14.66 5.35 -3.71
N GLY A 95 13.58 5.52 -4.51
CA GLY A 95 13.22 4.62 -5.60
C GLY A 95 12.82 3.20 -5.16
N ARG A 96 12.53 2.98 -3.87
CA ARG A 96 12.22 1.66 -3.30
C ARG A 96 10.93 1.67 -2.48
N VAL A 97 9.95 2.43 -2.94
CA VAL A 97 8.62 2.49 -2.34
C VAL A 97 7.58 2.20 -3.42
N VAL A 98 6.73 1.22 -3.19
CA VAL A 98 5.62 0.86 -4.09
C VAL A 98 4.29 0.98 -3.39
N ASN A 99 3.24 1.28 -4.14
CA ASN A 99 1.87 1.35 -3.65
C ASN A 99 0.94 0.53 -4.54
N THR A 100 -0.12 0.00 -3.94
CA THR A 100 -1.27 -0.51 -4.69
C THR A 100 -2.42 0.50 -4.63
N HIS A 101 -3.02 0.77 -5.79
CA HIS A 101 -4.08 1.75 -5.98
C HIS A 101 -5.26 1.12 -6.71
N SER A 102 -6.48 1.39 -6.23
CA SER A 102 -7.71 0.71 -6.67
C SER A 102 -8.38 1.39 -7.88
N ALA A 103 -7.60 2.00 -8.74
CA ALA A 103 -8.05 2.62 -10.00
C ALA A 103 -6.91 2.73 -11.01
N PRO A 104 -7.20 3.01 -12.30
CA PRO A 104 -6.18 3.33 -13.28
C PRO A 104 -5.52 4.68 -12.97
N LEU A 105 -4.20 4.74 -13.13
CA LEU A 105 -3.39 5.95 -13.01
C LEU A 105 -2.82 6.34 -14.39
N PRO A 106 -2.79 7.64 -14.69
CA PRO A 106 -3.03 8.82 -13.84
C PRO A 106 -4.49 9.30 -13.81
N GLU A 107 -5.46 8.55 -14.27
CA GLU A 107 -6.85 9.00 -14.47
C GLU A 107 -7.62 9.24 -13.16
N PHE A 108 -7.42 8.40 -12.15
CA PHE A 108 -8.15 8.46 -10.88
C PHE A 108 -7.21 8.40 -9.68
N PRO A 109 -6.39 9.44 -9.41
CA PRO A 109 -5.53 9.51 -8.24
C PRO A 109 -6.33 9.87 -6.98
N GLY A 110 -5.74 9.67 -5.79
CA GLY A 110 -6.26 10.17 -4.52
C GLY A 110 -6.93 9.12 -3.64
N ALA A 111 -7.63 9.59 -2.62
CA ALA A 111 -8.08 8.76 -1.51
C ALA A 111 -9.39 7.98 -1.76
N HIS A 112 -10.16 8.34 -2.80
CA HIS A 112 -11.49 7.79 -3.06
C HIS A 112 -11.65 7.24 -4.49
N PRO A 113 -10.70 6.41 -4.98
CA PRO A 113 -10.65 5.98 -6.37
C PRO A 113 -11.89 5.19 -6.81
N ILE A 114 -12.47 4.36 -5.94
CA ILE A 114 -13.66 3.56 -6.25
C ILE A 114 -14.88 4.45 -6.47
N GLU A 115 -15.08 5.42 -5.58
CA GLU A 115 -16.18 6.39 -5.66
C GLU A 115 -16.04 7.29 -6.90
N ASP A 116 -14.82 7.73 -7.20
CA ASP A 116 -14.52 8.56 -8.38
C ASP A 116 -14.78 7.81 -9.68
N VAL A 117 -14.38 6.54 -9.77
CA VAL A 117 -14.67 5.67 -10.92
C VAL A 117 -16.17 5.48 -11.14
N LEU A 118 -16.92 5.21 -10.07
CA LEU A 118 -18.37 5.07 -10.15
C LEU A 118 -19.06 6.36 -10.58
N ALA A 119 -18.63 7.50 -10.03
CA ALA A 119 -19.15 8.82 -10.39
C ALA A 119 -18.87 9.18 -11.85
N ALA A 120 -17.73 8.75 -12.40
CA ALA A 120 -17.36 8.98 -13.79
C ALA A 120 -18.15 8.11 -14.79
N GLY A 121 -18.80 7.04 -14.33
CA GLY A 121 -19.60 6.15 -15.18
C GLY A 121 -18.79 5.40 -16.24
N VAL A 122 -17.51 5.17 -16.00
CA VAL A 122 -16.64 4.43 -16.94
C VAL A 122 -16.92 2.93 -16.88
N PRO A 123 -16.74 2.19 -18.00
CA PRO A 123 -17.05 0.76 -18.06
C PRO A 123 -16.00 -0.13 -17.40
N GLU A 124 -14.81 0.41 -17.13
CA GLU A 124 -13.69 -0.31 -16.55
C GLU A 124 -12.94 0.55 -15.54
N THR A 125 -12.37 -0.09 -14.56
CA THR A 125 -11.33 0.44 -13.66
C THR A 125 -10.08 -0.45 -13.70
N ALA A 126 -9.18 -0.34 -12.73
CA ALA A 126 -8.00 -1.18 -12.62
C ALA A 126 -7.56 -1.39 -11.17
N ALA A 127 -6.82 -2.46 -10.93
CA ALA A 127 -5.89 -2.55 -9.83
C ALA A 127 -4.50 -2.15 -10.35
N THR A 128 -3.85 -1.18 -9.72
CA THR A 128 -2.58 -0.60 -10.19
C THR A 128 -1.51 -0.72 -9.11
N VAL A 129 -0.33 -1.19 -9.49
CA VAL A 129 0.88 -1.12 -8.65
C VAL A 129 1.82 -0.12 -9.31
N HIS A 130 2.29 0.86 -8.53
CA HIS A 130 3.15 1.93 -9.03
C HIS A 130 4.27 2.27 -8.04
N TRP A 131 5.33 2.89 -8.53
CA TRP A 131 6.34 3.52 -7.68
C TRP A 131 5.74 4.73 -6.97
N VAL A 132 6.18 4.97 -5.74
CA VAL A 132 5.76 6.14 -4.96
C VAL A 132 6.85 7.18 -5.00
N ASP A 133 6.45 8.41 -5.31
CA ASP A 133 7.25 9.63 -5.20
C ASP A 133 6.64 10.57 -4.14
N GLU A 134 7.09 11.81 -4.07
CA GLU A 134 6.60 12.81 -3.12
C GLU A 134 5.19 13.35 -3.46
N GLY A 135 4.67 13.00 -4.64
CA GLY A 135 3.31 13.36 -5.07
C GLY A 135 2.25 12.37 -4.59
N VAL A 136 0.99 12.67 -4.92
CA VAL A 136 -0.13 11.75 -4.65
C VAL A 136 -0.40 10.92 -5.91
N ASP A 137 -0.04 9.63 -5.87
CA ASP A 137 -0.22 8.66 -6.95
C ASP A 137 0.37 9.10 -8.31
N THR A 138 1.47 9.87 -8.27
CA THR A 138 2.12 10.46 -9.45
C THR A 138 3.30 9.63 -9.98
N GLY A 139 3.78 8.68 -9.20
CA GLY A 139 4.91 7.84 -9.58
C GLY A 139 4.59 6.87 -10.74
N PRO A 140 5.62 6.40 -11.47
CA PRO A 140 5.46 5.55 -12.64
C PRO A 140 4.71 4.25 -12.32
N VAL A 141 3.75 3.89 -13.17
CA VAL A 141 3.03 2.61 -13.09
C VAL A 141 3.98 1.46 -13.42
N ILE A 142 4.03 0.46 -12.54
CA ILE A 142 4.77 -0.78 -12.75
C ILE A 142 3.89 -1.77 -13.52
N ARG A 143 2.67 -1.97 -13.01
CA ARG A 143 1.68 -2.87 -13.64
C ARG A 143 0.27 -2.50 -13.24
N ALA A 144 -0.65 -2.61 -14.19
CA ALA A 144 -2.08 -2.47 -13.97
C ALA A 144 -2.84 -3.65 -14.58
N VAL A 145 -3.92 -4.07 -13.92
CA VAL A 145 -4.84 -5.09 -14.42
C VAL A 145 -6.24 -4.49 -14.44
N ARG A 146 -6.89 -4.52 -15.60
CA ARG A 146 -8.24 -3.99 -15.79
C ARG A 146 -9.27 -4.80 -15.03
N VAL A 147 -10.28 -4.10 -14.50
CA VAL A 147 -11.40 -4.65 -13.76
C VAL A 147 -12.69 -4.07 -14.32
N PRO A 148 -13.68 -4.88 -14.75
CA PRO A 148 -14.93 -4.36 -15.26
C PRO A 148 -15.74 -3.68 -14.16
N VAL A 149 -16.40 -2.58 -14.53
CA VAL A 149 -17.45 -1.94 -13.71
C VAL A 149 -18.79 -2.48 -14.25
N GLU A 150 -19.55 -3.12 -13.39
CA GLU A 150 -20.82 -3.75 -13.79
C GLU A 150 -22.01 -2.82 -13.50
N ALA A 151 -23.08 -2.98 -14.28
CA ALA A 151 -24.30 -2.25 -14.05
C ALA A 151 -24.85 -2.55 -12.64
N GLY A 152 -25.12 -1.50 -11.85
CA GLY A 152 -25.60 -1.63 -10.47
C GLY A 152 -24.50 -1.83 -9.43
N ASP A 153 -23.24 -1.70 -9.81
CA ASP A 153 -22.15 -1.72 -8.81
C ASP A 153 -22.34 -0.62 -7.77
N THR A 154 -22.12 -1.00 -6.54
CA THR A 154 -21.94 -0.09 -5.40
C THR A 154 -20.45 0.05 -5.08
N PRO A 155 -20.04 1.04 -4.25
CA PRO A 155 -18.65 1.12 -3.78
C PRO A 155 -18.15 -0.19 -3.18
N GLU A 156 -19.00 -0.90 -2.44
CA GLU A 156 -18.65 -2.16 -1.78
C GLU A 156 -18.41 -3.29 -2.79
N THR A 157 -19.28 -3.45 -3.79
CA THR A 157 -19.17 -4.53 -4.78
C THR A 157 -17.98 -4.31 -5.72
N LEU A 158 -17.78 -3.08 -6.16
CA LEU A 158 -16.62 -2.74 -7.00
C LEU A 158 -15.31 -2.88 -6.23
N ARG A 159 -15.26 -2.38 -4.98
CA ARG A 159 -14.07 -2.51 -4.11
C ARG A 159 -13.70 -3.97 -3.90
N ALA A 160 -14.65 -4.84 -3.61
CA ALA A 160 -14.40 -6.27 -3.42
C ALA A 160 -13.82 -6.91 -4.70
N ARG A 161 -14.31 -6.53 -5.89
CA ARG A 161 -13.81 -7.02 -7.17
C ARG A 161 -12.39 -6.54 -7.46
N VAL A 162 -12.09 -5.27 -7.22
CA VAL A 162 -10.75 -4.70 -7.40
C VAL A 162 -9.77 -5.33 -6.41
N GLN A 163 -10.13 -5.46 -5.13
CA GLN A 163 -9.30 -6.11 -4.12
C GLN A 163 -8.94 -7.55 -4.47
N ALA A 164 -9.87 -8.32 -5.04
CA ALA A 164 -9.57 -9.68 -5.49
C ALA A 164 -8.47 -9.71 -6.58
N VAL A 165 -8.37 -8.66 -7.38
CA VAL A 165 -7.29 -8.50 -8.39
C VAL A 165 -6.01 -8.03 -7.71
N GLU A 166 -6.08 -7.05 -6.79
CA GLU A 166 -4.92 -6.57 -6.03
C GLU A 166 -4.21 -7.70 -5.28
N HIS A 167 -4.97 -8.61 -4.64
CA HIS A 167 -4.42 -9.74 -3.88
C HIS A 167 -3.60 -10.72 -4.76
N ARG A 168 -3.83 -10.73 -6.07
CA ARG A 168 -3.05 -11.52 -7.03
C ARG A 168 -1.93 -10.71 -7.66
N LEU A 169 -2.20 -9.45 -7.99
CA LEU A 169 -1.26 -8.56 -8.68
C LEU A 169 -0.10 -8.16 -7.79
N LEU A 170 -0.39 -7.67 -6.58
CA LEU A 170 0.63 -7.11 -5.69
C LEU A 170 1.72 -8.14 -5.32
N PRO A 171 1.41 -9.39 -4.90
CA PRO A 171 2.44 -10.38 -4.63
C PRO A 171 3.32 -10.73 -5.83
N VAL A 172 2.75 -10.76 -7.03
CA VAL A 172 3.51 -11.05 -8.27
C VAL A 172 4.51 -9.92 -8.53
N VAL A 173 4.05 -8.66 -8.52
CA VAL A 173 4.93 -7.51 -8.74
C VAL A 173 6.02 -7.42 -7.69
N VAL A 174 5.66 -7.54 -6.40
CA VAL A 174 6.64 -7.45 -5.31
C VAL A 174 7.67 -8.58 -5.40
N ARG A 175 7.28 -9.80 -5.77
CA ARG A 175 8.22 -10.91 -5.99
C ARG A 175 9.25 -10.60 -7.06
N GLU A 176 8.83 -10.03 -8.18
CA GLU A 176 9.72 -9.62 -9.26
C GLU A 176 10.71 -8.53 -8.80
N LEU A 177 10.23 -7.54 -8.05
CA LEU A 177 11.06 -6.45 -7.54
C LEU A 177 12.11 -6.87 -6.51
N VAL A 178 11.83 -7.89 -5.70
CA VAL A 178 12.81 -8.40 -4.72
C VAL A 178 13.77 -9.43 -5.31
N ALA A 179 13.47 -9.96 -6.49
CA ALA A 179 14.34 -10.89 -7.21
C ALA A 179 15.31 -10.18 -8.18
N ALA A 180 15.06 -8.90 -8.48
CA ALA A 180 15.89 -8.09 -9.37
C ALA A 180 17.09 -7.51 -8.65
#